data_ec451e0ed81ae4b7c834f421101e1acd
#
_entry.id   ec451e0ed81ae4b7c834f421101e1acd
#
_cell.length_a   1.000
_cell.length_b   1.000
_cell.length_c   1.000
_cell.angle_alpha   90.00
_cell.angle_beta   90.00
_cell.angle_gamma   90.00
#
_symmetry.space_group_name_H-M   'P 1'
#
loop_
_entity.id
_entity.type
_entity.pdbx_description
1 polymer ?
#
loop_
_entity_poly.entity_id
_entity_poly.type
_entity_poly.pdbx_seq_one_letter_code
_entity_poly.pdbx_strand_id
1 'polypeptide(L)'
;MSESWKQWEGSTVDGRFPLQSYLGGSDHSAVFLTPTQGAAGDSGRGAIKLIPADPAGAEDQLLRWEAAGELTHPNLIPIFSSGRCELDGTDLLYVVMEYAEENLSQILPERALTSEEARGMLPPILRALQYVHDKGFVHGHVQPSNILAVGDQVKLSSDALSVPDEGRRGEGATGDYDPPEAATGAISAPADVWELGMTLIEVLTQRLPVWDRVGPSAPEVPVAVPEPFREIAEHCLQVDAGKRWTVGEISDRFKSARTVPASVQREKMASAPAISGQRKASAKWPYWLGLAAVVTVAFILIARPKLSNPPAEVQSTQAQQGATGENSEAGEGEKASANAGTTSADNRGGVVGRVMPQVSPSARRTIQGTIKVRVKVTVDTAGNVAKATLESAGPSKYFSRVAMEAARDWKFSPAEAGAEWKLQFAFTRARTEASAVRAKR
;
A
#
# COMPACT_ATOMS: atom_id res chain seq x y z
N MET A 1 -15.20 14.73 0.96
CA MET A 1 -14.26 15.54 0.16
C MET A 1 -13.29 14.70 -0.68
N SER A 2 -12.95 13.46 -0.32
CA SER A 2 -12.07 12.61 -1.17
C SER A 2 -12.61 12.30 -2.58
N GLU A 3 -13.92 12.43 -2.81
CA GLU A 3 -14.48 12.28 -4.16
C GLU A 3 -14.26 13.52 -5.07
N SER A 4 -14.05 14.71 -4.49
CA SER A 4 -13.80 15.92 -5.26
C SER A 4 -12.44 15.90 -6.00
N TRP A 5 -11.42 15.23 -5.42
CA TRP A 5 -10.11 15.10 -6.06
C TRP A 5 -10.14 14.20 -7.30
N LYS A 6 -10.96 13.16 -7.30
CA LYS A 6 -11.06 12.20 -8.43
C LYS A 6 -11.54 12.84 -9.73
N GLN A 7 -12.22 13.97 -9.66
CA GLN A 7 -12.65 14.71 -10.85
C GLN A 7 -11.49 15.11 -11.77
N TRP A 8 -10.28 15.21 -11.23
CA TRP A 8 -9.09 15.56 -12.00
C TRP A 8 -8.37 14.37 -12.65
N GLU A 9 -8.88 13.13 -12.52
CA GLU A 9 -8.39 12.02 -13.35
C GLU A 9 -8.53 12.37 -14.83
N GLY A 10 -7.46 12.20 -15.60
CA GLY A 10 -7.36 12.58 -17.01
C GLY A 10 -6.87 14.00 -17.26
N SER A 11 -6.83 14.88 -16.25
CA SER A 11 -6.21 16.21 -16.36
C SER A 11 -4.69 16.11 -16.48
N THR A 12 -4.04 17.17 -16.92
CA THR A 12 -2.57 17.22 -17.01
C THR A 12 -2.03 18.39 -16.21
N VAL A 13 -1.10 18.11 -15.30
CA VAL A 13 -0.41 19.10 -14.49
C VAL A 13 0.81 19.61 -15.25
N ASP A 14 0.97 20.94 -15.29
CA ASP A 14 2.11 21.62 -15.91
C ASP A 14 2.38 21.20 -17.38
N GLY A 15 1.37 20.72 -18.10
CA GLY A 15 1.50 20.21 -19.46
C GLY A 15 2.37 18.96 -19.61
N ARG A 16 2.87 18.37 -18.49
CA ARG A 16 3.86 17.29 -18.48
C ARG A 16 3.41 16.04 -17.70
N PHE A 17 2.57 16.21 -16.70
CA PHE A 17 2.22 15.12 -15.77
C PHE A 17 0.72 14.78 -15.86
N PRO A 18 0.30 13.86 -16.73
CA PRO A 18 -1.08 13.41 -16.80
C PRO A 18 -1.48 12.63 -15.54
N LEU A 19 -2.60 12.98 -14.95
CA LEU A 19 -3.19 12.33 -13.78
C LEU A 19 -3.94 11.07 -14.22
N GLN A 20 -3.29 9.89 -14.17
CA GLN A 20 -3.85 8.66 -14.76
C GLN A 20 -4.88 7.98 -13.87
N SER A 21 -4.55 7.77 -12.59
CA SER A 21 -5.41 7.09 -11.63
C SER A 21 -5.25 7.69 -10.26
N TYR A 22 -6.33 7.92 -9.58
CA TYR A 22 -6.32 8.34 -8.18
C TYR A 22 -5.84 7.18 -7.28
N LEU A 23 -4.76 7.41 -6.55
CA LEU A 23 -4.13 6.43 -5.68
C LEU A 23 -4.60 6.54 -4.22
N GLY A 24 -5.06 7.72 -3.82
CA GLY A 24 -5.50 8.02 -2.46
C GLY A 24 -5.27 9.47 -2.10
N GLY A 25 -5.61 9.83 -0.87
CA GLY A 25 -5.42 11.19 -0.37
C GLY A 25 -6.21 11.44 0.91
N SER A 26 -6.24 12.70 1.30
CA SER A 26 -6.99 13.21 2.44
C SER A 26 -7.90 14.36 1.99
N ASP A 27 -8.50 15.06 2.94
CA ASP A 27 -9.25 16.30 2.63
C ASP A 27 -8.33 17.42 2.13
N HIS A 28 -7.02 17.32 2.39
CA HIS A 28 -6.02 18.35 2.08
C HIS A 28 -4.97 17.91 1.04
N SER A 29 -5.08 16.70 0.50
CA SER A 29 -4.12 16.23 -0.50
C SER A 29 -4.70 15.11 -1.34
N ALA A 30 -4.21 14.98 -2.57
CA ALA A 30 -4.50 13.85 -3.45
C ALA A 30 -3.23 13.32 -4.09
N VAL A 31 -3.16 12.02 -4.30
CA VAL A 31 -2.06 11.36 -4.99
C VAL A 31 -2.60 10.64 -6.21
N PHE A 32 -1.96 10.86 -7.35
CA PHE A 32 -2.30 10.21 -8.61
C PHE A 32 -1.10 9.48 -9.19
N LEU A 33 -1.37 8.46 -9.97
CA LEU A 33 -0.39 7.84 -10.84
C LEU A 33 -0.08 8.78 -12.01
N THR A 34 1.21 8.96 -12.32
CA THR A 34 1.66 9.73 -13.50
C THR A 34 2.84 9.02 -14.15
N PRO A 35 3.00 9.10 -15.48
CA PRO A 35 4.22 8.61 -16.11
C PRO A 35 5.38 9.55 -15.78
N THR A 36 6.57 8.97 -15.57
CA THR A 36 7.83 9.70 -15.42
C THR A 36 8.80 9.30 -16.52
N GLN A 37 9.65 10.22 -16.96
CA GLN A 37 10.77 9.88 -17.85
C GLN A 37 11.89 9.32 -16.99
N GLY A 38 12.13 8.02 -17.08
CA GLY A 38 13.28 7.39 -16.47
C GLY A 38 14.59 7.86 -17.09
N ALA A 39 15.70 7.78 -16.34
CA ALA A 39 17.06 8.17 -16.78
C ALA A 39 17.55 7.48 -18.07
N ALA A 40 16.89 6.41 -18.51
CA ALA A 40 17.21 5.64 -19.72
C ALA A 40 16.18 5.84 -20.86
N GLY A 41 15.27 6.84 -20.76
CA GLY A 41 14.23 7.05 -21.78
C GLY A 41 13.07 6.05 -21.70
N ASP A 42 13.04 5.18 -20.71
CA ASP A 42 11.92 4.29 -20.44
C ASP A 42 10.85 5.04 -19.63
N SER A 43 9.59 4.88 -20.02
CA SER A 43 8.45 5.52 -19.31
C SER A 43 8.23 4.80 -17.99
N GLY A 44 8.81 5.34 -16.93
CA GLY A 44 8.61 4.88 -15.56
C GLY A 44 7.24 5.30 -15.01
N ARG A 45 6.84 4.68 -13.90
CA ARG A 45 5.68 5.11 -13.10
C ARG A 45 6.14 6.05 -11.99
N GLY A 46 5.46 7.17 -11.84
CA GLY A 46 5.61 8.10 -10.74
C GLY A 46 4.30 8.31 -9.99
N ALA A 47 4.40 8.86 -8.81
CA ALA A 47 3.27 9.37 -8.06
C ALA A 47 3.35 10.90 -8.03
N ILE A 48 2.25 11.58 -8.32
CA ILE A 48 2.13 13.02 -8.17
C ILE A 48 1.15 13.33 -7.05
N LYS A 49 1.63 14.05 -6.04
CA LYS A 49 0.81 14.55 -4.93
C LYS A 49 0.45 15.99 -5.19
N LEU A 50 -0.83 16.31 -5.04
CA LEU A 50 -1.39 17.64 -5.14
C LEU A 50 -1.83 18.11 -3.74
N ILE A 51 -1.55 19.36 -3.40
CA ILE A 51 -2.06 20.03 -2.20
C ILE A 51 -2.56 21.43 -2.58
N PRO A 52 -3.54 22.01 -1.85
CA PRO A 52 -3.93 23.40 -2.06
C PRO A 52 -2.74 24.34 -1.84
N ALA A 53 -2.59 25.33 -2.71
CA ALA A 53 -1.58 26.37 -2.54
C ALA A 53 -2.06 27.37 -1.48
N ASP A 54 -1.56 27.25 -0.25
CA ASP A 54 -1.76 28.26 0.78
C ASP A 54 -0.91 29.50 0.43
N PRO A 55 -1.52 30.68 0.21
CA PRO A 55 -0.76 31.89 -0.13
C PRO A 55 0.35 32.26 0.86
N ALA A 56 0.19 31.87 2.14
CA ALA A 56 1.17 32.20 3.18
C ALA A 56 2.33 31.19 3.26
N GLY A 57 2.15 29.96 2.76
CA GLY A 57 3.11 28.85 2.92
C GLY A 57 3.58 28.19 1.64
N ALA A 58 3.05 28.61 0.47
CA ALA A 58 3.32 27.94 -0.80
C ALA A 58 4.80 27.96 -1.20
N GLU A 59 5.45 29.13 -1.09
CA GLU A 59 6.87 29.28 -1.44
C GLU A 59 7.76 28.45 -0.51
N ASP A 60 7.52 28.50 0.80
CA ASP A 60 8.28 27.69 1.76
C ASP A 60 8.08 26.18 1.51
N GLN A 61 6.88 25.75 1.09
CA GLN A 61 6.64 24.35 0.74
C GLN A 61 7.42 23.93 -0.50
N LEU A 62 7.50 24.77 -1.52
CA LEU A 62 8.27 24.50 -2.72
C LEU A 62 9.77 24.43 -2.39
N LEU A 63 10.30 25.34 -1.59
CA LEU A 63 11.69 25.32 -1.14
C LEU A 63 12.01 24.04 -0.33
N ARG A 64 11.10 23.59 0.53
CA ARG A 64 11.27 22.31 1.24
C ARG A 64 11.34 21.13 0.30
N TRP A 65 10.45 21.06 -0.71
CA TRP A 65 10.47 19.97 -1.68
C TRP A 65 11.72 20.00 -2.59
N GLU A 66 12.19 21.20 -2.95
CA GLU A 66 13.44 21.36 -3.69
C GLU A 66 14.62 20.81 -2.88
N ALA A 67 14.76 21.23 -1.62
CA ALA A 67 15.81 20.77 -0.73
C ALA A 67 15.70 19.26 -0.44
N ALA A 68 14.50 18.71 -0.24
CA ALA A 68 14.26 17.29 -0.09
C ALA A 68 14.62 16.48 -1.37
N GLY A 69 14.44 17.10 -2.53
CA GLY A 69 14.78 16.50 -3.84
C GLY A 69 16.28 16.28 -4.04
N GLU A 70 17.12 16.98 -3.31
CA GLU A 70 18.57 16.76 -3.34
C GLU A 70 19.02 15.58 -2.46
N LEU A 71 18.14 15.06 -1.61
CA LEU A 71 18.47 13.94 -0.74
C LEU A 71 18.38 12.61 -1.50
N THR A 72 19.47 11.84 -1.43
CA THR A 72 19.52 10.53 -2.08
C THR A 72 19.86 9.45 -1.05
N HIS A 73 18.89 8.56 -0.78
CA HIS A 73 19.10 7.43 0.13
C HIS A 73 18.22 6.26 -0.31
N PRO A 74 18.70 5.00 -0.25
CA PRO A 74 17.95 3.83 -0.74
C PRO A 74 16.61 3.59 -0.02
N ASN A 75 16.46 4.11 1.19
CA ASN A 75 15.22 3.98 1.97
C ASN A 75 14.44 5.29 2.10
N LEU A 76 14.67 6.26 1.22
CA LEU A 76 13.82 7.43 1.00
C LEU A 76 13.18 7.37 -0.38
N ILE A 77 11.97 7.90 -0.50
CA ILE A 77 11.31 8.10 -1.79
C ILE A 77 11.97 9.30 -2.48
N PRO A 78 12.60 9.14 -3.66
CA PRO A 78 13.15 10.28 -4.38
C PRO A 78 12.05 11.20 -4.91
N ILE A 79 12.28 12.51 -4.82
CA ILE A 79 11.47 13.54 -5.47
C ILE A 79 12.09 13.83 -6.82
N PHE A 80 11.28 13.85 -7.88
CA PHE A 80 11.72 14.09 -9.25
C PHE A 80 11.44 15.51 -9.73
N SER A 81 10.35 16.13 -9.25
CA SER A 81 9.94 17.47 -9.64
C SER A 81 8.94 18.03 -8.63
N SER A 82 8.89 19.32 -8.48
CA SER A 82 7.82 20.02 -7.74
C SER A 82 7.49 21.33 -8.44
N GLY A 83 6.32 21.88 -8.14
CA GLY A 83 5.91 23.15 -8.73
C GLY A 83 4.50 23.57 -8.33
N ARG A 84 4.02 24.61 -8.99
CA ARG A 84 2.68 25.17 -8.83
C ARG A 84 1.87 24.94 -10.10
N CYS A 85 0.60 24.66 -9.96
CA CYS A 85 -0.32 24.48 -11.08
C CYS A 85 -1.71 24.98 -10.71
N GLU A 86 -2.53 25.16 -11.74
CA GLU A 86 -3.95 25.47 -11.60
C GLU A 86 -4.77 24.38 -12.30
N LEU A 87 -5.76 23.84 -11.63
CA LEU A 87 -6.73 22.90 -12.19
C LEU A 87 -8.14 23.40 -11.88
N ASP A 88 -8.95 23.61 -12.91
CA ASP A 88 -10.33 24.09 -12.80
C ASP A 88 -10.49 25.37 -11.92
N GLY A 89 -9.54 26.31 -12.04
CA GLY A 89 -9.53 27.53 -11.24
C GLY A 89 -9.06 27.34 -9.78
N THR A 90 -8.58 26.15 -9.44
CA THR A 90 -8.00 25.85 -8.11
C THR A 90 -6.47 25.89 -8.18
N ASP A 91 -5.89 26.75 -7.35
CA ASP A 91 -4.44 26.90 -7.25
C ASP A 91 -3.85 25.82 -6.35
N LEU A 92 -2.88 25.07 -6.87
CA LEU A 92 -2.33 23.88 -6.26
C LEU A 92 -0.80 23.86 -6.33
N LEU A 93 -0.20 23.23 -5.34
CA LEU A 93 1.19 22.76 -5.41
C LEU A 93 1.22 21.29 -5.77
N TYR A 94 2.25 20.88 -6.51
CA TYR A 94 2.47 19.49 -6.83
C TYR A 94 3.90 19.05 -6.52
N VAL A 95 4.04 17.76 -6.17
CA VAL A 95 5.33 17.08 -6.07
C VAL A 95 5.24 15.72 -6.77
N VAL A 96 6.19 15.46 -7.65
CA VAL A 96 6.31 14.19 -8.41
C VAL A 96 7.42 13.37 -7.77
N MET A 97 7.13 12.13 -7.44
CA MET A 97 8.01 11.25 -6.71
C MET A 97 7.95 9.81 -7.25
N GLU A 98 8.84 8.95 -6.76
CA GLU A 98 8.81 7.53 -7.08
C GLU A 98 7.48 6.90 -6.68
N TYR A 99 6.92 6.08 -7.58
CA TYR A 99 5.70 5.35 -7.32
C TYR A 99 5.96 4.20 -6.35
N ALA A 100 5.18 4.15 -5.30
CA ALA A 100 5.13 3.03 -4.37
C ALA A 100 3.88 2.18 -4.59
N GLU A 101 4.02 0.88 -4.49
CA GLU A 101 2.91 -0.03 -4.69
C GLU A 101 1.87 0.03 -3.58
N GLU A 102 2.31 0.14 -2.34
CA GLU A 102 1.46 0.16 -1.14
C GLU A 102 2.14 0.98 -0.03
N ASN A 103 1.36 1.42 0.93
CA ASN A 103 1.84 1.93 2.20
C ASN A 103 1.24 1.12 3.36
N LEU A 104 1.80 1.24 4.55
CA LEU A 104 1.35 0.45 5.69
C LEU A 104 -0.09 0.76 6.12
N SER A 105 -0.60 1.98 5.91
CA SER A 105 -1.98 2.32 6.26
C SER A 105 -3.02 1.55 5.45
N GLN A 106 -2.64 1.00 4.30
CA GLN A 106 -3.50 0.15 3.48
C GLN A 106 -3.53 -1.31 3.96
N ILE A 107 -2.51 -1.74 4.72
CA ILE A 107 -2.40 -3.10 5.26
C ILE A 107 -3.06 -3.19 6.65
N LEU A 108 -2.87 -2.18 7.47
CA LEU A 108 -3.29 -2.18 8.88
C LEU A 108 -4.78 -2.42 9.14
N PRO A 109 -5.74 -1.91 8.32
CA PRO A 109 -7.15 -2.21 8.51
C PRO A 109 -7.48 -3.70 8.40
N GLU A 110 -6.66 -4.46 7.66
CA GLU A 110 -6.87 -5.89 7.43
C GLU A 110 -6.18 -6.76 8.50
N ARG A 111 -4.96 -6.38 8.92
CA ARG A 111 -4.18 -7.13 9.92
C ARG A 111 -3.02 -6.32 10.49
N ALA A 112 -2.59 -6.70 11.68
CA ALA A 112 -1.31 -6.27 12.24
C ALA A 112 -0.12 -6.89 11.47
N LEU A 113 1.04 -6.28 11.55
CA LEU A 113 2.28 -6.90 11.12
C LEU A 113 2.69 -8.01 12.09
N THR A 114 3.27 -9.06 11.55
CA THR A 114 4.00 -10.04 12.37
C THR A 114 5.29 -9.44 12.91
N SER A 115 5.83 -10.02 13.99
CA SER A 115 7.15 -9.61 14.51
C SER A 115 8.26 -9.72 13.46
N GLU A 116 8.17 -10.66 12.52
CA GLU A 116 9.15 -10.82 11.45
C GLU A 116 9.06 -9.69 10.42
N GLU A 117 7.84 -9.31 10.03
CA GLU A 117 7.61 -8.16 9.13
C GLU A 117 8.06 -6.85 9.78
N ALA A 118 7.74 -6.62 11.05
CA ALA A 118 8.23 -5.47 11.79
C ALA A 118 9.76 -5.45 11.92
N ARG A 119 10.40 -6.63 12.07
CA ARG A 119 11.88 -6.77 12.04
C ARG A 119 12.47 -6.45 10.66
N GLY A 120 11.74 -6.68 9.59
CA GLY A 120 12.15 -6.29 8.24
C GLY A 120 11.95 -4.80 7.96
N MET A 121 10.89 -4.22 8.51
CA MET A 121 10.49 -2.83 8.32
C MET A 121 11.39 -1.83 9.08
N LEU A 122 11.69 -2.09 10.35
CA LEU A 122 12.33 -1.12 11.23
C LEU A 122 13.73 -0.67 10.77
N PRO A 123 14.67 -1.54 10.37
CA PRO A 123 16.01 -1.10 9.97
C PRO A 123 16.06 -0.15 8.78
N PRO A 124 15.29 -0.35 7.69
CA PRO A 124 15.20 0.64 6.60
C PRO A 124 14.77 2.02 7.08
N ILE A 125 13.74 2.08 7.94
CA ILE A 125 13.22 3.35 8.48
C ILE A 125 14.27 4.04 9.35
N LEU A 126 14.92 3.30 10.25
CA LEU A 126 16.00 3.86 11.08
C LEU A 126 17.15 4.42 10.24
N ARG A 127 17.54 3.74 9.14
CA ARG A 127 18.58 4.27 8.24
C ARG A 127 18.13 5.53 7.53
N ALA A 128 16.88 5.59 7.08
CA ALA A 128 16.32 6.80 6.45
C ALA A 128 16.28 7.97 7.43
N LEU A 129 15.75 7.76 8.64
CA LEU A 129 15.69 8.80 9.67
C LEU A 129 17.08 9.29 10.09
N GLN A 130 18.03 8.37 10.31
CA GLN A 130 19.40 8.76 10.63
C GLN A 130 20.01 9.64 9.54
N TYR A 131 19.85 9.24 8.27
CA TYR A 131 20.35 10.02 7.14
C TYR A 131 19.69 11.40 7.06
N VAL A 132 18.37 11.49 7.26
CA VAL A 132 17.62 12.74 7.26
C VAL A 132 18.11 13.65 8.38
N HIS A 133 18.26 13.14 9.61
CA HIS A 133 18.77 13.89 10.76
C HIS A 133 20.22 14.36 10.57
N ASP A 134 21.09 13.50 10.00
CA ASP A 134 22.48 13.86 9.71
C ASP A 134 22.59 14.97 8.64
N LYS A 135 21.57 15.13 7.79
CA LYS A 135 21.47 16.19 6.80
C LYS A 135 20.81 17.47 7.34
N GLY A 136 20.44 17.48 8.61
CA GLY A 136 19.82 18.64 9.26
C GLY A 136 18.31 18.76 8.98
N PHE A 137 17.67 17.70 8.52
CA PHE A 137 16.22 17.63 8.33
C PHE A 137 15.55 16.79 9.42
N VAL A 138 14.24 16.94 9.54
CA VAL A 138 13.35 16.09 10.32
C VAL A 138 12.21 15.63 9.43
N HIS A 139 11.63 14.46 9.72
CA HIS A 139 10.54 13.94 8.93
C HIS A 139 9.18 14.53 9.34
N GLY A 140 8.91 14.60 10.63
CA GLY A 140 7.71 15.20 11.23
C GLY A 140 6.39 14.48 10.97
N HIS A 141 6.41 13.34 10.27
CA HIS A 141 5.22 12.52 9.96
C HIS A 141 5.59 11.04 9.79
N VAL A 142 6.29 10.46 10.78
CA VAL A 142 6.63 9.04 10.77
C VAL A 142 5.41 8.22 11.17
N GLN A 143 4.57 7.90 10.19
CA GLN A 143 3.31 7.18 10.37
C GLN A 143 3.09 6.16 9.25
N PRO A 144 2.17 5.19 9.40
CA PRO A 144 1.98 4.10 8.43
C PRO A 144 1.72 4.55 7.00
N SER A 145 1.03 5.67 6.77
CA SER A 145 0.77 6.19 5.42
C SER A 145 2.04 6.66 4.70
N ASN A 146 3.11 6.98 5.45
CA ASN A 146 4.38 7.48 4.95
C ASN A 146 5.48 6.41 4.93
N ILE A 147 5.15 5.16 5.28
CA ILE A 147 6.02 3.99 5.17
C ILE A 147 5.56 3.17 3.98
N LEU A 148 6.36 3.16 2.94
CA LEU A 148 6.00 2.76 1.59
C LEU A 148 6.75 1.50 1.15
N ALA A 149 6.10 0.67 0.35
CA ALA A 149 6.71 -0.48 -0.30
C ALA A 149 6.98 -0.16 -1.77
N VAL A 150 8.25 -0.24 -2.17
CA VAL A 150 8.71 -0.09 -3.55
C VAL A 150 9.46 -1.36 -3.94
N GLY A 151 8.83 -2.22 -4.72
CA GLY A 151 9.38 -3.55 -4.99
C GLY A 151 9.65 -4.31 -3.69
N ASP A 152 10.93 -4.64 -3.44
CA ASP A 152 11.39 -5.35 -2.25
C ASP A 152 11.87 -4.42 -1.12
N GLN A 153 11.78 -3.12 -1.31
CA GLN A 153 12.32 -2.13 -0.40
C GLN A 153 11.22 -1.46 0.42
N VAL A 154 11.53 -1.21 1.68
CA VAL A 154 10.77 -0.30 2.52
C VAL A 154 11.42 1.06 2.46
N LYS A 155 10.64 2.08 2.13
CA LYS A 155 11.09 3.47 2.03
C LYS A 155 10.18 4.37 2.85
N LEU A 156 10.76 5.45 3.35
CA LEU A 156 10.06 6.54 4.01
C LEU A 156 9.75 7.63 2.98
N SER A 157 8.59 8.27 3.05
CA SER A 157 8.25 9.38 2.15
C SER A 157 9.21 10.57 2.36
N SER A 158 9.41 11.40 1.33
CA SER A 158 10.29 12.57 1.43
C SER A 158 9.54 13.90 1.31
N ASP A 159 8.26 13.84 0.95
CA ASP A 159 7.45 15.03 0.71
C ASP A 159 7.02 15.78 1.97
N ALA A 160 7.27 15.19 3.15
CA ALA A 160 6.96 15.77 4.45
C ALA A 160 8.20 16.35 5.17
N LEU A 161 9.40 16.23 4.61
CA LEU A 161 10.64 16.67 5.25
C LEU A 161 10.63 18.19 5.51
N SER A 162 11.14 18.58 6.67
CA SER A 162 11.23 19.95 7.14
C SER A 162 12.57 20.21 7.82
N VAL A 163 12.93 21.48 7.97
CA VAL A 163 14.07 21.90 8.80
C VAL A 163 13.60 21.98 10.26
N PRO A 164 14.40 21.54 11.25
CA PRO A 164 14.09 21.73 12.67
C PRO A 164 13.76 23.18 12.97
N ASP A 165 12.84 23.40 13.91
CA ASP A 165 12.39 24.71 14.38
C ASP A 165 11.59 25.57 13.37
N GLU A 166 11.39 25.13 12.14
CA GLU A 166 10.34 25.65 11.28
C GLU A 166 8.99 25.17 11.85
N GLY A 167 8.36 26.00 12.67
CA GLY A 167 7.09 25.65 13.32
C GLY A 167 6.07 25.10 12.33
N ARG A 168 5.34 24.05 12.71
CA ARG A 168 4.18 23.60 11.93
C ARG A 168 3.25 24.80 11.76
N ARG A 169 3.15 25.30 10.52
CA ARG A 169 2.18 26.35 10.20
C ARG A 169 0.79 25.72 10.18
N GLY A 170 0.04 25.96 11.23
CA GLY A 170 -1.32 25.48 11.40
C GLY A 170 -1.65 25.40 12.87
N GLU A 171 -2.31 26.44 13.39
CA GLU A 171 -2.75 26.45 14.79
C GLU A 171 -3.74 25.31 15.06
N GLY A 172 -3.43 24.46 16.03
CA GLY A 172 -4.44 23.87 16.90
C GLY A 172 -4.84 22.43 16.70
N ALA A 173 -4.53 21.73 15.63
CA ALA A 173 -4.86 20.30 15.53
C ALA A 173 -3.59 19.44 15.63
N THR A 174 -3.33 18.89 16.81
CA THR A 174 -2.33 17.84 16.97
C THR A 174 -2.85 16.54 16.36
N GLY A 175 -2.05 15.96 15.44
CA GLY A 175 -2.35 14.64 14.85
C GLY A 175 -2.22 13.51 15.86
N ASP A 176 -2.76 12.33 15.56
CA ASP A 176 -2.76 11.20 16.49
C ASP A 176 -1.36 10.68 16.84
N TYR A 177 -0.36 10.94 16.00
CA TYR A 177 1.03 10.54 16.19
C TYR A 177 1.90 11.62 16.84
N ASP A 178 1.38 12.83 16.98
CA ASP A 178 2.17 13.98 17.42
C ASP A 178 2.64 13.84 18.87
N PRO A 179 3.89 14.22 19.17
CA PRO A 179 4.41 14.27 20.53
C PRO A 179 3.80 15.42 21.35
N PRO A 180 3.94 15.39 22.70
CA PRO A 180 3.41 16.42 23.57
C PRO A 180 3.88 17.83 23.20
N GLU A 181 5.16 17.97 22.82
CA GLU A 181 5.77 19.25 22.45
C GLU A 181 5.29 19.81 21.10
N ALA A 182 4.61 19.02 20.27
CA ALA A 182 4.06 19.50 18.99
C ALA A 182 3.06 20.65 19.17
N ALA A 183 2.43 20.76 20.34
CA ALA A 183 1.56 21.87 20.68
C ALA A 183 2.30 23.23 20.69
N THR A 184 3.62 23.24 20.89
CA THR A 184 4.47 24.45 20.84
C THR A 184 5.00 24.75 19.44
N GLY A 185 4.65 23.93 18.44
CA GLY A 185 5.10 24.08 17.06
C GLY A 185 6.51 23.56 16.77
N ALA A 186 7.24 23.03 17.76
CA ALA A 186 8.60 22.54 17.56
C ALA A 186 8.61 21.20 16.79
N ILE A 187 9.31 21.18 15.66
CA ILE A 187 9.60 19.96 14.89
C ILE A 187 11.08 19.60 15.16
N SER A 188 11.32 18.36 15.58
CA SER A 188 12.67 17.94 16.00
C SER A 188 12.92 16.47 15.77
N ALA A 189 14.17 16.04 15.72
CA ALA A 189 14.54 14.63 15.62
C ALA A 189 13.93 13.76 16.76
N PRO A 190 13.85 14.21 18.04
CA PRO A 190 13.10 13.48 19.05
C PRO A 190 11.58 13.35 18.76
N ALA A 191 10.98 14.29 18.01
CA ALA A 191 9.59 14.17 17.60
C ALA A 191 9.39 12.99 16.61
N ASP A 192 10.29 12.83 15.64
CA ASP A 192 10.28 11.65 14.72
C ASP A 192 10.41 10.34 15.50
N VAL A 193 11.19 10.32 16.57
CA VAL A 193 11.34 9.15 17.44
C VAL A 193 10.04 8.82 18.18
N TRP A 194 9.33 9.81 18.68
CA TRP A 194 8.01 9.62 19.28
C TRP A 194 7.02 9.04 18.25
N GLU A 195 6.93 9.65 17.07
CA GLU A 195 6.06 9.19 15.99
C GLU A 195 6.39 7.75 15.57
N LEU A 196 7.68 7.37 15.56
CA LEU A 196 8.12 5.99 15.33
C LEU A 196 7.61 5.05 16.41
N GLY A 197 7.63 5.47 17.69
CA GLY A 197 7.08 4.69 18.82
C GLY A 197 5.59 4.43 18.67
N MET A 198 4.80 5.47 18.34
CA MET A 198 3.37 5.37 18.04
C MET A 198 3.12 4.40 16.89
N THR A 199 3.87 4.56 15.81
CA THR A 199 3.79 3.70 14.62
C THR A 199 4.13 2.24 14.92
N LEU A 200 5.15 1.95 15.72
CA LEU A 200 5.50 0.59 16.11
C LEU A 200 4.37 -0.11 16.88
N ILE A 201 3.70 0.60 17.78
CA ILE A 201 2.55 0.05 18.50
C ILE A 201 1.42 -0.24 17.51
N GLU A 202 1.07 0.72 16.66
CA GLU A 202 -0.04 0.54 15.74
C GLU A 202 0.20 -0.58 14.73
N VAL A 203 1.38 -0.68 14.13
CA VAL A 203 1.66 -1.74 13.15
C VAL A 203 1.62 -3.14 13.76
N LEU A 204 1.90 -3.27 15.06
CA LEU A 204 1.90 -4.55 15.77
C LEU A 204 0.56 -4.88 16.45
N THR A 205 -0.32 -3.90 16.66
CA THR A 205 -1.57 -4.08 17.41
C THR A 205 -2.82 -3.64 16.66
N GLN A 206 -2.69 -2.97 15.50
CA GLN A 206 -3.74 -2.27 14.75
C GLN A 206 -4.43 -1.14 15.54
N ARG A 207 -3.80 -0.67 16.59
CA ARG A 207 -4.37 0.38 17.47
C ARG A 207 -3.27 1.31 17.96
N LEU A 208 -3.57 2.59 17.94
CA LEU A 208 -2.77 3.58 18.66
C LEU A 208 -2.98 3.44 20.16
N PRO A 209 -1.97 3.71 21.00
CA PRO A 209 -2.12 3.73 22.45
C PRO A 209 -3.05 4.88 22.86
N VAL A 210 -3.92 4.60 23.82
CA VAL A 210 -4.76 5.62 24.45
C VAL A 210 -3.93 6.31 25.53
N TRP A 211 -3.82 7.63 25.47
CA TRP A 211 -3.12 8.41 26.47
C TRP A 211 -3.71 9.82 26.61
N ASP A 212 -3.52 10.41 27.78
CA ASP A 212 -3.94 11.79 28.04
C ASP A 212 -2.83 12.76 27.60
N ARG A 213 -3.09 13.48 26.51
CA ARG A 213 -2.14 14.43 25.92
C ARG A 213 -1.86 15.66 26.80
N VAL A 214 -2.74 15.95 27.75
CA VAL A 214 -2.60 17.08 28.69
C VAL A 214 -1.91 16.64 29.99
N GLY A 215 -1.95 15.33 30.27
CA GLY A 215 -1.36 14.73 31.46
C GLY A 215 0.16 14.56 31.37
N PRO A 216 0.82 14.37 32.52
CA PRO A 216 2.27 14.15 32.58
C PRO A 216 2.68 12.70 32.22
N SER A 217 1.72 11.84 31.96
CA SER A 217 1.98 10.39 31.77
C SER A 217 2.25 10.05 30.31
N ALA A 218 3.26 9.23 30.07
CA ALA A 218 3.52 8.65 28.76
C ALA A 218 2.39 7.68 28.33
N PRO A 219 2.21 7.43 27.02
CA PRO A 219 1.33 6.38 26.52
C PRO A 219 1.76 5.02 27.08
N GLU A 220 0.80 4.20 27.50
CA GLU A 220 1.08 2.83 27.93
C GLU A 220 1.35 1.94 26.70
N VAL A 221 2.52 1.28 26.68
CA VAL A 221 2.85 0.33 25.63
C VAL A 221 2.14 -1.02 25.92
N PRO A 222 1.25 -1.49 25.03
CA PRO A 222 0.51 -2.72 25.29
C PRO A 222 1.42 -3.94 25.46
N VAL A 223 1.09 -4.83 26.40
CA VAL A 223 1.81 -6.10 26.64
C VAL A 223 1.85 -6.99 25.39
N ALA A 224 0.89 -6.83 24.49
CA ALA A 224 0.83 -7.55 23.22
C ALA A 224 1.97 -7.18 22.25
N VAL A 225 2.62 -6.03 22.44
CA VAL A 225 3.80 -5.64 21.64
C VAL A 225 4.98 -6.54 22.04
N PRO A 226 5.55 -7.33 21.11
CA PRO A 226 6.62 -8.27 21.44
C PRO A 226 7.98 -7.57 21.57
N GLU A 227 8.90 -8.20 22.33
CA GLU A 227 10.29 -7.73 22.38
C GLU A 227 11.02 -7.95 21.03
N PRO A 228 11.94 -7.05 20.65
CA PRO A 228 12.42 -5.86 21.36
C PRO A 228 11.59 -4.60 21.09
N PHE A 229 10.52 -4.68 20.32
CA PHE A 229 9.71 -3.51 19.92
C PHE A 229 9.04 -2.82 21.09
N ARG A 230 8.68 -3.58 22.12
CA ARG A 230 8.08 -3.06 23.34
C ARG A 230 9.04 -2.14 24.07
N GLU A 231 10.25 -2.61 24.36
CA GLU A 231 11.29 -1.81 24.98
C GLU A 231 11.63 -0.56 24.14
N ILE A 232 11.75 -0.71 22.82
CA ILE A 232 11.99 0.41 21.91
C ILE A 232 10.85 1.43 22.00
N ALA A 233 9.58 1.01 21.93
CA ALA A 233 8.45 1.90 22.03
C ALA A 233 8.39 2.64 23.38
N GLU A 234 8.71 1.96 24.50
CA GLU A 234 8.78 2.55 25.83
C GLU A 234 9.81 3.70 25.90
N HIS A 235 10.95 3.55 25.21
CA HIS A 235 11.99 4.58 25.17
C HIS A 235 11.71 5.67 24.10
N CYS A 236 10.95 5.37 23.05
CA CYS A 236 10.49 6.35 22.08
C CYS A 236 9.43 7.29 22.68
N LEU A 237 8.54 6.76 23.52
CA LEU A 237 7.36 7.46 24.04
C LEU A 237 7.60 8.13 25.39
N GLN A 238 8.82 8.61 25.66
CA GLN A 238 9.11 9.45 26.82
C GLN A 238 8.53 10.85 26.61
N VAL A 239 7.75 11.37 27.58
CA VAL A 239 7.15 12.71 27.52
C VAL A 239 8.23 13.78 27.38
N ASP A 240 9.32 13.64 28.15
CA ASP A 240 10.51 14.47 28.03
C ASP A 240 11.31 14.05 26.79
N ALA A 241 11.33 14.91 25.77
CA ALA A 241 12.02 14.67 24.51
C ALA A 241 13.53 14.35 24.69
N GLY A 242 14.17 14.92 25.72
CA GLY A 242 15.58 14.68 26.04
C GLY A 242 15.86 13.29 26.63
N LYS A 243 14.81 12.54 27.02
CA LYS A 243 14.93 11.17 27.55
C LYS A 243 14.61 10.10 26.50
N ARG A 244 14.15 10.49 25.32
CA ARG A 244 13.93 9.55 24.21
C ARG A 244 15.25 9.04 23.69
N TRP A 245 15.26 7.79 23.31
CA TRP A 245 16.41 7.26 22.59
C TRP A 245 16.59 7.99 21.26
N THR A 246 17.84 8.13 20.85
CA THR A 246 18.16 8.56 19.48
C THR A 246 17.92 7.42 18.50
N VAL A 247 17.81 7.74 17.22
CA VAL A 247 17.72 6.74 16.13
C VAL A 247 18.91 5.77 16.17
N GLY A 248 20.11 6.26 16.53
CA GLY A 248 21.31 5.45 16.70
C GLY A 248 21.18 4.43 17.84
N GLU A 249 20.72 4.86 19.02
CA GLU A 249 20.51 3.97 20.18
C GLU A 249 19.46 2.90 19.89
N ILE A 250 18.36 3.26 19.24
CA ILE A 250 17.34 2.31 18.79
C ILE A 250 17.95 1.27 17.83
N SER A 251 18.74 1.73 16.86
CA SER A 251 19.40 0.85 15.90
C SER A 251 20.34 -0.15 16.58
N ASP A 252 21.13 0.30 17.55
CA ASP A 252 22.09 -0.55 18.25
C ASP A 252 21.39 -1.52 19.20
N ARG A 253 20.34 -1.08 19.88
CA ARG A 253 19.50 -1.97 20.70
C ARG A 253 18.85 -3.06 19.88
N PHE A 254 18.31 -2.68 18.70
CA PHE A 254 17.68 -3.63 17.78
C PHE A 254 18.67 -4.66 17.22
N LYS A 255 19.89 -4.25 16.86
CA LYS A 255 20.96 -5.16 16.40
C LYS A 255 21.34 -6.14 17.50
N SER A 256 21.51 -5.65 18.74
CA SER A 256 21.88 -6.47 19.90
C SER A 256 20.85 -7.55 20.20
N ALA A 257 19.56 -7.23 20.06
CA ALA A 257 18.46 -8.21 20.24
C ALA A 257 18.46 -9.33 19.18
N ARG A 258 19.05 -9.12 18.01
CA ARG A 258 19.19 -10.15 16.97
C ARG A 258 20.31 -11.14 17.23
N THR A 259 21.30 -10.77 18.02
CA THR A 259 22.48 -11.60 18.30
C THR A 259 22.31 -12.54 19.49
N VAL A 260 21.24 -12.41 20.29
CA VAL A 260 20.96 -13.31 21.41
C VAL A 260 20.36 -14.61 20.87
N PRO A 261 21.03 -15.78 21.02
CA PRO A 261 20.49 -17.06 20.58
C PRO A 261 19.18 -17.39 21.32
N ALA A 262 18.24 -18.00 20.61
CA ALA A 262 16.92 -18.42 21.14
C ALA A 262 17.01 -19.37 22.37
N SER A 263 18.18 -19.95 22.65
CA SER A 263 18.46 -20.77 23.84
C SER A 263 18.44 -19.97 25.16
N VAL A 264 18.92 -18.72 25.17
CA VAL A 264 18.98 -17.87 26.38
C VAL A 264 17.58 -17.33 26.75
N GLN A 265 16.71 -17.12 25.76
CA GLN A 265 15.32 -16.72 26.04
C GLN A 265 14.49 -17.85 26.66
N ARG A 266 14.77 -19.12 26.33
CA ARG A 266 14.12 -20.27 26.97
C ARG A 266 14.55 -20.46 28.46
N GLU A 267 15.77 -20.16 28.79
CA GLU A 267 16.24 -20.25 30.20
C GLU A 267 15.62 -19.15 31.08
N LYS A 268 15.44 -17.94 30.59
CA LYS A 268 14.80 -16.85 31.33
C LYS A 268 13.30 -17.08 31.56
N MET A 269 12.61 -17.78 30.66
CA MET A 269 11.21 -18.21 30.87
C MET A 269 11.09 -19.44 31.77
N ALA A 270 12.13 -20.27 31.88
CA ALA A 270 12.15 -21.44 32.74
C ALA A 270 12.51 -21.10 34.20
N SER A 271 13.06 -19.92 34.49
CA SER A 271 13.47 -19.49 35.84
C SER A 271 12.45 -18.58 36.54
N ALA A 272 11.27 -18.40 35.99
CA ALA A 272 10.16 -17.76 36.71
C ALA A 272 9.66 -18.73 37.82
N PRO A 273 9.50 -18.28 39.08
CA PRO A 273 9.08 -19.17 40.16
C PRO A 273 7.68 -19.72 39.87
N ALA A 274 7.62 -21.04 39.76
CA ALA A 274 6.35 -21.76 39.67
C ALA A 274 5.56 -21.51 40.94
N ILE A 275 4.47 -20.76 40.85
CA ILE A 275 3.48 -20.71 41.93
C ILE A 275 2.78 -22.05 41.92
N SER A 276 3.21 -22.94 42.82
CA SER A 276 2.57 -24.22 43.07
C SER A 276 1.24 -24.03 43.79
N GLY A 277 0.20 -23.77 43.00
CA GLY A 277 -1.18 -23.88 43.43
C GLY A 277 -1.66 -25.30 43.17
N GLN A 278 -1.59 -26.17 44.18
CA GLN A 278 -2.31 -27.45 44.15
C GLN A 278 -3.78 -27.22 43.92
N ARG A 279 -4.29 -27.53 42.72
CA ARG A 279 -5.70 -27.78 42.50
C ARG A 279 -5.92 -29.29 42.39
N LYS A 280 -6.59 -29.80 43.41
CA LYS A 280 -7.12 -31.14 43.49
C LYS A 280 -7.93 -31.48 42.24
N ALA A 281 -7.64 -32.65 41.71
CA ALA A 281 -8.46 -33.29 40.69
C ALA A 281 -9.84 -33.61 41.27
N SER A 282 -10.88 -33.21 40.58
CA SER A 282 -12.19 -33.81 40.72
C SER A 282 -12.99 -33.72 39.43
N ALA A 283 -13.40 -34.92 39.03
CA ALA A 283 -14.62 -35.26 38.32
C ALA A 283 -14.71 -35.04 36.80
N LYS A 284 -14.66 -36.16 36.16
CA LYS A 284 -15.19 -36.52 34.83
C LYS A 284 -16.59 -35.95 34.61
N TRP A 285 -16.78 -35.29 33.43
CA TRP A 285 -18.10 -35.08 32.89
C TRP A 285 -18.15 -35.66 31.48
N PRO A 286 -19.25 -36.39 31.19
CA PRO A 286 -19.37 -37.16 29.97
C PRO A 286 -19.88 -36.31 28.80
N TYR A 287 -19.40 -36.71 27.59
CA TYR A 287 -20.02 -36.37 26.32
C TYR A 287 -21.50 -36.74 26.31
N TRP A 288 -22.41 -35.82 25.99
CA TRP A 288 -23.66 -36.10 25.31
C TRP A 288 -24.30 -34.80 24.78
N LEU A 289 -24.54 -34.79 23.46
CA LEU A 289 -25.70 -34.28 22.70
C LEU A 289 -26.17 -32.83 23.00
N GLY A 290 -26.40 -32.04 22.01
CA GLY A 290 -27.15 -32.11 20.75
C GLY A 290 -27.37 -30.68 20.25
N LEU A 291 -27.23 -30.54 19.03
CA LEU A 291 -28.26 -30.33 18.02
C LEU A 291 -29.37 -29.35 18.37
N ALA A 292 -29.59 -28.42 17.45
CA ALA A 292 -30.78 -27.65 17.17
C ALA A 292 -30.88 -26.25 17.75
N ALA A 293 -30.73 -25.28 16.86
CA ALA A 293 -31.78 -24.37 16.48
C ALA A 293 -31.38 -23.52 15.27
N VAL A 294 -31.76 -24.05 14.15
CA VAL A 294 -32.14 -23.37 12.91
C VAL A 294 -33.49 -22.66 13.19
N VAL A 295 -33.75 -21.60 12.39
CA VAL A 295 -35.03 -20.91 12.20
C VAL A 295 -35.21 -19.64 13.04
N THR A 296 -35.00 -18.47 12.41
CA THR A 296 -36.12 -17.75 11.81
C THR A 296 -35.63 -16.65 10.85
N VAL A 297 -35.74 -16.97 9.56
CA VAL A 297 -35.97 -15.99 8.50
C VAL A 297 -37.49 -15.92 8.34
N ALA A 298 -38.07 -14.76 8.47
CA ALA A 298 -39.38 -14.48 7.91
C ALA A 298 -39.50 -12.98 7.58
N PHE A 299 -39.59 -12.73 6.29
CA PHE A 299 -40.59 -11.89 5.64
C PHE A 299 -40.75 -10.43 6.11
N ILE A 300 -40.33 -9.50 5.24
CA ILE A 300 -41.28 -8.48 4.75
C ILE A 300 -41.00 -8.23 3.25
N LEU A 301 -41.81 -8.84 2.43
CA LEU A 301 -42.22 -8.44 1.10
C LEU A 301 -43.43 -7.53 1.23
N ILE A 302 -43.43 -6.36 0.57
CA ILE A 302 -44.55 -5.50 0.12
C ILE A 302 -43.86 -4.23 -0.38
N ALA A 303 -43.97 -3.70 -1.57
CA ALA A 303 -44.89 -3.68 -2.66
C ALA A 303 -44.21 -2.86 -3.79
N ARG A 304 -44.33 -3.31 -5.01
CA ARG A 304 -44.14 -2.47 -6.20
C ARG A 304 -45.35 -1.60 -6.44
N PRO A 305 -45.22 -0.44 -7.13
CA PRO A 305 -46.01 -0.33 -8.31
C PRO A 305 -45.23 -0.05 -9.60
N LYS A 306 -45.78 -0.63 -10.67
CA LYS A 306 -45.53 -0.39 -12.08
C LYS A 306 -45.97 1.01 -12.50
N LEU A 307 -45.29 1.57 -13.51
CA LEU A 307 -45.91 2.21 -14.68
C LEU A 307 -44.75 2.51 -15.67
N SER A 308 -44.71 1.81 -16.74
CA SER A 308 -45.25 1.96 -18.09
C SER A 308 -44.37 2.82 -19.01
N ASN A 309 -43.82 2.12 -20.04
CA ASN A 309 -43.31 2.57 -21.33
C ASN A 309 -44.49 3.09 -22.24
N PRO A 310 -44.30 3.47 -23.48
CA PRO A 310 -43.19 4.00 -24.33
C PRO A 310 -43.71 5.15 -25.28
N PRO A 311 -43.38 5.31 -26.54
CA PRO A 311 -42.19 5.24 -27.40
C PRO A 311 -41.99 6.47 -28.34
N ALA A 312 -40.93 6.47 -29.16
CA ALA A 312 -40.87 6.92 -30.58
C ALA A 312 -39.40 7.12 -30.96
N GLU A 313 -38.76 6.29 -31.76
CA GLU A 313 -38.72 6.23 -33.21
C GLU A 313 -38.44 7.58 -33.89
N VAL A 314 -37.35 7.66 -34.68
CA VAL A 314 -37.30 7.91 -36.11
C VAL A 314 -35.86 8.11 -36.62
N GLN A 315 -35.40 7.14 -37.40
CA GLN A 315 -34.73 7.19 -38.72
C GLN A 315 -33.42 7.99 -38.91
N SER A 316 -32.37 7.28 -39.18
CA SER A 316 -31.75 7.04 -40.53
C SER A 316 -31.26 8.25 -41.32
N THR A 317 -29.97 8.22 -41.69
CA THR A 317 -29.57 8.40 -43.11
C THR A 317 -28.11 7.91 -43.30
N GLN A 318 -27.96 7.11 -44.36
CA GLN A 318 -26.76 6.58 -44.99
C GLN A 318 -25.98 7.66 -45.74
N ALA A 319 -24.70 7.39 -45.94
CA ALA A 319 -23.96 7.41 -47.21
C ALA A 319 -22.48 7.35 -46.90
N GLN A 320 -21.76 6.31 -47.20
CA GLN A 320 -21.25 5.74 -48.47
C GLN A 320 -19.97 6.41 -48.99
N GLN A 321 -18.97 5.52 -49.17
CA GLN A 321 -17.92 5.45 -50.21
C GLN A 321 -16.70 6.35 -50.03
N GLY A 322 -15.52 5.92 -50.26
CA GLY A 322 -14.84 4.87 -51.02
C GLY A 322 -13.35 4.97 -50.73
N ALA A 323 -12.69 3.92 -50.70
CA ALA A 323 -11.98 3.11 -51.67
C ALA A 323 -10.54 3.54 -51.94
N THR A 324 -9.68 2.53 -51.91
CA THR A 324 -8.40 2.26 -52.63
C THR A 324 -7.17 2.99 -52.08
N GLY A 325 -6.06 2.33 -51.90
CA GLY A 325 -5.30 1.27 -52.48
C GLY A 325 -3.99 1.09 -51.71
N GLU A 326 -3.61 -0.13 -51.62
CA GLU A 326 -2.40 -0.82 -52.06
C GLU A 326 -1.02 -0.20 -51.73
N ASN A 327 -0.23 -0.93 -51.10
CA ASN A 327 0.84 -1.85 -51.45
C ASN A 327 2.08 -1.76 -50.53
N SER A 328 2.53 -2.92 -50.08
CA SER A 328 3.88 -3.55 -50.10
C SER A 328 5.05 -2.77 -49.50
N GLU A 329 5.86 -3.33 -48.70
CA GLU A 329 6.80 -4.46 -48.72
C GLU A 329 7.66 -4.43 -47.51
N ALA A 330 7.84 -5.58 -46.90
CA ALA A 330 9.04 -6.29 -46.50
C ALA A 330 10.26 -5.56 -45.95
N GLY A 331 10.71 -6.00 -44.79
CA GLY A 331 12.06 -5.78 -44.28
C GLY A 331 12.32 -6.58 -42.99
N GLU A 332 13.03 -7.66 -43.19
CA GLU A 332 13.53 -8.62 -42.21
C GLU A 332 14.44 -8.05 -41.14
N GLY A 333 14.43 -8.77 -39.98
CA GLY A 333 15.66 -9.07 -39.23
C GLY A 333 15.71 -8.33 -37.87
N GLU A 334 15.87 -8.88 -36.73
CA GLU A 334 16.72 -9.94 -36.29
C GLU A 334 16.47 -10.22 -34.80
N LYS A 335 16.69 -11.41 -34.42
CA LYS A 335 16.58 -12.08 -33.15
C LYS A 335 17.20 -11.37 -31.94
N ALA A 336 16.51 -11.44 -30.79
CA ALA A 336 17.17 -11.73 -29.53
C ALA A 336 16.24 -12.52 -28.59
N SER A 337 16.57 -13.74 -28.51
CA SER A 337 16.67 -14.70 -27.41
C SER A 337 15.59 -14.70 -26.32
N ALA A 338 14.78 -15.71 -26.45
CA ALA A 338 13.93 -16.30 -25.42
C ALA A 338 14.74 -16.85 -24.24
N ASN A 339 14.21 -16.70 -23.02
CA ASN A 339 14.45 -17.70 -22.01
C ASN A 339 13.10 -18.33 -21.61
N ALA A 340 12.85 -19.50 -22.16
CA ALA A 340 11.71 -20.34 -21.93
C ALA A 340 11.94 -21.15 -20.65
N GLY A 341 11.05 -20.99 -19.70
CA GLY A 341 10.92 -21.83 -18.50
C GLY A 341 9.61 -22.61 -18.55
N THR A 342 9.69 -23.76 -19.11
CA THR A 342 8.97 -25.04 -18.89
C THR A 342 7.45 -25.02 -18.70
N THR A 343 6.78 -25.47 -19.75
CA THR A 343 5.41 -25.93 -19.87
C THR A 343 5.12 -27.13 -18.97
N SER A 344 4.01 -27.06 -18.23
CA SER A 344 3.21 -28.25 -17.91
C SER A 344 1.88 -28.12 -18.61
N ALA A 345 1.62 -29.05 -19.49
CA ALA A 345 0.45 -29.14 -20.33
C ALA A 345 -0.80 -29.42 -19.48
N ASP A 346 -1.78 -28.53 -19.55
CA ASP A 346 -3.19 -28.92 -19.50
C ASP A 346 -3.93 -28.03 -20.51
N ASN A 347 -3.98 -28.53 -21.74
CA ASN A 347 -4.53 -27.87 -22.92
C ASN A 347 -6.02 -28.12 -22.96
N ARG A 348 -6.83 -27.38 -22.21
CA ARG A 348 -8.28 -27.28 -22.43
C ARG A 348 -8.57 -26.01 -23.21
N GLY A 349 -8.60 -26.13 -24.51
CA GLY A 349 -9.11 -25.27 -25.57
C GLY A 349 -9.41 -23.81 -25.26
N GLY A 350 -8.59 -22.88 -25.77
CA GLY A 350 -8.91 -21.46 -25.83
C GLY A 350 -7.85 -20.50 -25.30
N VAL A 351 -6.94 -20.88 -24.43
CA VAL A 351 -5.84 -20.03 -23.95
C VAL A 351 -4.61 -20.21 -24.84
N VAL A 352 -4.13 -19.13 -25.44
CA VAL A 352 -2.94 -19.11 -26.33
C VAL A 352 -1.69 -18.65 -25.59
N GLY A 353 -1.83 -17.67 -24.70
CA GLY A 353 -0.71 -17.12 -23.92
C GLY A 353 -1.07 -16.92 -22.47
N ARG A 354 -0.18 -17.35 -21.55
CA ARG A 354 -0.34 -17.16 -20.11
C ARG A 354 0.75 -16.23 -19.60
N VAL A 355 0.36 -15.16 -18.92
CA VAL A 355 1.27 -14.29 -18.20
C VAL A 355 1.13 -14.58 -16.72
N MET A 356 2.25 -14.87 -16.07
CA MET A 356 2.27 -15.15 -14.63
C MET A 356 2.46 -13.85 -13.85
N PRO A 357 1.73 -13.65 -12.72
CA PRO A 357 1.92 -12.49 -11.88
C PRO A 357 3.36 -12.37 -11.38
N GLN A 358 3.93 -11.18 -11.52
CA GLN A 358 5.25 -10.84 -10.98
C GLN A 358 5.09 -10.59 -9.48
N VAL A 359 5.58 -11.51 -8.66
CA VAL A 359 5.50 -11.41 -7.20
C VAL A 359 6.88 -11.21 -6.63
N SER A 360 7.08 -10.13 -5.87
CA SER A 360 8.35 -9.82 -5.25
C SER A 360 8.77 -10.90 -4.23
N PRO A 361 10.08 -11.15 -4.05
CA PRO A 361 10.56 -12.12 -3.07
C PRO A 361 10.13 -11.80 -1.63
N SER A 362 10.01 -10.51 -1.28
CA SER A 362 9.51 -10.08 0.02
C SER A 362 8.04 -10.46 0.20
N ALA A 363 7.18 -10.15 -0.77
CA ALA A 363 5.78 -10.52 -0.72
C ALA A 363 5.57 -12.05 -0.67
N ARG A 364 6.42 -12.83 -1.37
CA ARG A 364 6.37 -14.31 -1.27
C ARG A 364 6.64 -14.81 0.14
N ARG A 365 7.56 -14.18 0.87
CA ARG A 365 7.91 -14.57 2.25
C ARG A 365 6.75 -14.36 3.22
N THR A 366 5.85 -13.41 2.95
CA THR A 366 4.69 -13.12 3.82
C THR A 366 3.56 -14.15 3.67
N ILE A 367 3.57 -14.98 2.62
CA ILE A 367 2.50 -15.93 2.38
C ILE A 367 2.52 -17.05 3.44
N GLN A 368 1.42 -17.18 4.18
CA GLN A 368 1.14 -18.30 5.05
C GLN A 368 0.05 -19.16 4.39
N GLY A 369 0.44 -20.32 3.84
CA GLY A 369 -0.47 -21.21 3.11
C GLY A 369 -0.61 -20.83 1.65
N THR A 370 -1.82 -20.72 1.13
CA THR A 370 -2.12 -20.41 -0.28
C THR A 370 -3.10 -19.25 -0.38
N ILE A 371 -2.68 -18.15 -1.01
CA ILE A 371 -3.54 -17.02 -1.36
C ILE A 371 -4.16 -17.28 -2.73
N LYS A 372 -5.48 -17.27 -2.81
CA LYS A 372 -6.22 -17.50 -4.07
C LYS A 372 -6.91 -16.20 -4.47
N VAL A 373 -6.64 -15.75 -5.71
CA VAL A 373 -7.29 -14.59 -6.34
C VAL A 373 -8.02 -15.07 -7.59
N ARG A 374 -9.26 -14.65 -7.79
CA ARG A 374 -10.04 -14.95 -8.99
C ARG A 374 -10.37 -13.69 -9.77
N VAL A 375 -10.05 -13.72 -11.06
CA VAL A 375 -10.30 -12.62 -12.00
C VAL A 375 -11.18 -13.12 -13.12
N LYS A 376 -12.27 -12.42 -13.37
CA LYS A 376 -13.15 -12.66 -14.51
C LYS A 376 -12.69 -11.78 -15.67
N VAL A 377 -12.47 -12.36 -16.84
CA VAL A 377 -12.04 -11.65 -18.04
C VAL A 377 -13.00 -11.89 -19.20
N THR A 378 -13.16 -10.87 -20.07
CA THR A 378 -13.89 -10.97 -21.32
C THR A 378 -12.91 -10.82 -22.47
N VAL A 379 -13.02 -11.66 -23.48
CA VAL A 379 -12.09 -11.74 -24.62
C VAL A 379 -12.61 -10.92 -25.79
N ASP A 380 -11.77 -10.12 -26.45
CA ASP A 380 -12.09 -9.38 -27.67
C ASP A 380 -11.95 -10.25 -28.96
N THR A 381 -12.25 -9.65 -30.11
CA THR A 381 -12.20 -10.33 -31.41
C THR A 381 -10.76 -10.70 -31.84
N ALA A 382 -9.75 -10.06 -31.27
CA ALA A 382 -8.34 -10.34 -31.54
C ALA A 382 -7.75 -11.39 -30.57
N GLY A 383 -8.53 -11.85 -29.57
CA GLY A 383 -8.09 -12.78 -28.55
C GLY A 383 -7.40 -12.11 -27.33
N ASN A 384 -7.46 -10.80 -27.21
CA ASN A 384 -6.96 -10.08 -26.05
C ASN A 384 -8.03 -9.97 -24.97
N VAL A 385 -7.61 -9.65 -23.75
CA VAL A 385 -8.54 -9.34 -22.66
C VAL A 385 -9.07 -7.92 -22.83
N ALA A 386 -10.34 -7.81 -23.23
CA ALA A 386 -11.04 -6.53 -23.37
C ALA A 386 -11.42 -5.93 -22.00
N LYS A 387 -11.77 -6.78 -21.03
CA LYS A 387 -12.17 -6.37 -19.70
C LYS A 387 -11.72 -7.42 -18.68
N ALA A 388 -11.14 -6.95 -17.57
CA ALA A 388 -10.82 -7.78 -16.42
C ALA A 388 -11.53 -7.22 -15.18
N THR A 389 -12.17 -8.07 -14.39
CA THR A 389 -12.85 -7.71 -13.14
C THR A 389 -12.50 -8.71 -12.06
N LEU A 390 -12.28 -8.21 -10.85
CA LEU A 390 -11.96 -9.04 -9.70
C LEU A 390 -13.24 -9.76 -9.21
N GLU A 391 -13.26 -11.08 -9.23
CA GLU A 391 -14.35 -11.90 -8.71
C GLU A 391 -14.12 -12.23 -7.22
N SER A 392 -12.86 -12.43 -6.84
CA SER A 392 -12.47 -12.66 -5.44
C SER A 392 -11.06 -12.13 -5.23
N ALA A 393 -10.94 -11.12 -4.37
CA ALA A 393 -9.69 -10.41 -4.10
C ALA A 393 -8.67 -11.24 -3.30
N GLY A 394 -9.12 -12.25 -2.55
CA GLY A 394 -8.26 -12.88 -1.55
C GLY A 394 -7.98 -11.90 -0.37
N PRO A 395 -7.06 -12.27 0.53
CA PRO A 395 -6.78 -11.51 1.75
C PRO A 395 -5.81 -10.33 1.57
N SER A 396 -5.31 -10.05 0.36
CA SER A 396 -4.31 -8.99 0.12
C SER A 396 -4.56 -8.24 -1.17
N LYS A 397 -4.60 -6.91 -1.09
CA LYS A 397 -4.73 -6.02 -2.25
C LYS A 397 -3.54 -6.15 -3.21
N TYR A 398 -2.32 -6.39 -2.67
CA TYR A 398 -1.13 -6.63 -3.47
C TYR A 398 -1.31 -7.82 -4.42
N PHE A 399 -1.69 -9.01 -3.89
CA PHE A 399 -1.89 -10.19 -4.71
C PHE A 399 -3.07 -10.06 -5.67
N SER A 400 -4.12 -9.32 -5.28
CA SER A 400 -5.24 -8.98 -6.17
C SER A 400 -4.79 -8.12 -7.35
N ARG A 401 -3.95 -7.12 -7.10
CA ARG A 401 -3.43 -6.23 -8.13
C ARG A 401 -2.53 -6.96 -9.11
N VAL A 402 -1.50 -7.68 -8.63
CA VAL A 402 -0.59 -8.42 -9.54
C VAL A 402 -1.31 -9.52 -10.32
N ALA A 403 -2.37 -10.10 -9.75
CA ALA A 403 -3.24 -11.03 -10.46
C ALA A 403 -4.05 -10.34 -11.56
N MET A 404 -4.57 -9.13 -11.30
CA MET A 404 -5.31 -8.33 -12.28
C MET A 404 -4.41 -7.84 -13.41
N GLU A 405 -3.20 -7.39 -13.10
CA GLU A 405 -2.20 -6.99 -14.09
C GLU A 405 -1.88 -8.16 -15.02
N ALA A 406 -1.47 -9.29 -14.46
CA ALA A 406 -1.20 -10.48 -15.26
C ALA A 406 -2.40 -10.94 -16.08
N ALA A 407 -3.62 -10.88 -15.51
CA ALA A 407 -4.84 -11.30 -16.20
C ALA A 407 -5.14 -10.47 -17.46
N ARG A 408 -4.78 -9.19 -17.49
CA ARG A 408 -4.96 -8.31 -18.66
C ARG A 408 -4.06 -8.68 -19.83
N ASP A 409 -2.90 -9.27 -19.55
CA ASP A 409 -1.90 -9.63 -20.56
C ASP A 409 -2.06 -11.06 -21.09
N TRP A 410 -3.06 -11.80 -20.57
CA TRP A 410 -3.37 -13.13 -21.11
C TRP A 410 -3.90 -13.04 -22.54
N LYS A 411 -3.58 -14.05 -23.33
CA LYS A 411 -4.03 -14.17 -24.72
C LYS A 411 -4.87 -15.41 -24.89
N PHE A 412 -5.94 -15.25 -25.64
CA PHE A 412 -6.90 -16.31 -25.96
C PHE A 412 -6.99 -16.51 -27.48
N SER A 413 -7.58 -17.60 -27.88
CA SER A 413 -7.91 -17.82 -29.30
C SER A 413 -8.93 -16.79 -29.74
N PRO A 414 -8.83 -16.20 -30.96
CA PRO A 414 -9.88 -15.35 -31.53
C PRO A 414 -11.25 -16.01 -31.60
N ALA A 415 -11.30 -17.36 -31.64
CA ALA A 415 -12.53 -18.14 -31.57
C ALA A 415 -13.28 -17.98 -30.22
N GLU A 416 -12.62 -17.46 -29.19
CA GLU A 416 -13.19 -17.17 -27.88
C GLU A 416 -13.71 -15.73 -27.75
N ALA A 417 -13.81 -14.98 -28.84
CA ALA A 417 -14.35 -13.63 -28.86
C ALA A 417 -15.74 -13.55 -28.18
N GLY A 418 -15.89 -12.62 -27.25
CA GLY A 418 -17.10 -12.47 -26.45
C GLY A 418 -17.29 -13.50 -25.34
N ALA A 419 -16.37 -14.47 -25.19
CA ALA A 419 -16.43 -15.43 -24.11
C ALA A 419 -15.92 -14.80 -22.79
N GLU A 420 -16.53 -15.24 -21.70
CA GLU A 420 -16.07 -14.92 -20.36
C GLU A 420 -15.24 -16.09 -19.80
N TRP A 421 -14.11 -15.74 -19.22
CA TRP A 421 -13.21 -16.67 -18.57
C TRP A 421 -12.98 -16.29 -17.11
N LYS A 422 -12.83 -17.30 -16.26
CA LYS A 422 -12.41 -17.15 -14.85
C LYS A 422 -10.98 -17.62 -14.72
N LEU A 423 -10.10 -16.69 -14.41
CA LEU A 423 -8.69 -16.95 -14.11
C LEU A 423 -8.55 -17.08 -12.61
N GLN A 424 -7.89 -18.13 -12.14
CA GLN A 424 -7.56 -18.29 -10.73
C GLN A 424 -6.05 -18.33 -10.59
N PHE A 425 -5.53 -17.41 -9.79
CA PHE A 425 -4.13 -17.37 -9.39
C PHE A 425 -4.01 -17.88 -7.95
N ALA A 426 -3.07 -18.81 -7.73
CA ALA A 426 -2.76 -19.35 -6.42
C ALA A 426 -1.31 -19.05 -6.09
N PHE A 427 -1.10 -18.23 -5.08
CA PHE A 427 0.21 -17.80 -4.63
C PHE A 427 0.63 -18.58 -3.40
N THR A 428 1.83 -19.14 -3.42
CA THR A 428 2.48 -19.80 -2.29
C THR A 428 3.88 -19.22 -2.07
N ARG A 429 4.53 -19.51 -0.95
CA ARG A 429 5.92 -19.11 -0.74
C ARG A 429 6.86 -19.58 -1.84
N ALA A 430 6.61 -20.76 -2.39
CA ALA A 430 7.50 -21.38 -3.38
C ALA A 430 7.21 -20.94 -4.80
N ARG A 431 5.93 -20.81 -5.18
CA ARG A 431 5.53 -20.60 -6.57
C ARG A 431 4.16 -19.92 -6.70
N THR A 432 3.89 -19.42 -7.90
CA THR A 432 2.57 -18.98 -8.32
C THR A 432 2.03 -19.96 -9.36
N GLU A 433 0.79 -20.38 -9.21
CA GLU A 433 0.07 -21.20 -10.17
C GLU A 433 -1.10 -20.42 -10.76
N ALA A 434 -1.39 -20.64 -12.03
CA ALA A 434 -2.52 -20.00 -12.70
C ALA A 434 -3.33 -21.04 -13.46
N SER A 435 -4.64 -20.97 -13.34
CA SER A 435 -5.59 -21.79 -14.09
C SER A 435 -6.68 -20.93 -14.70
N ALA A 436 -7.24 -21.37 -15.84
CA ALA A 436 -8.32 -20.71 -16.53
C ALA A 436 -9.47 -21.67 -16.75
N VAL A 437 -10.67 -21.22 -16.49
CA VAL A 437 -11.92 -21.96 -16.74
C VAL A 437 -12.89 -21.06 -17.50
N ARG A 438 -13.43 -21.56 -18.60
CA ARG A 438 -14.48 -20.83 -19.34
C ARG A 438 -15.74 -20.74 -18.47
N ALA A 439 -16.26 -19.54 -18.29
CA ALA A 439 -17.52 -19.35 -17.59
C ALA A 439 -18.66 -19.98 -18.40
N LYS A 440 -19.46 -20.82 -17.77
CA LYS A 440 -20.68 -21.35 -18.41
C LYS A 440 -21.64 -20.17 -18.61
N ARG A 441 -22.19 -20.07 -19.83
CA ARG A 441 -23.32 -19.17 -20.13
C ARG A 441 -24.52 -19.50 -19.27
#